data_a675965672f8cb5ea653d0cc4105b05a
#
_entry.id   a675965672f8cb5ea653d0cc4105b05a
#
_cell.length_a   1.000
_cell.length_b   1.000
_cell.length_c   1.000
_cell.angle_alpha   90.00
_cell.angle_beta   90.00
_cell.angle_gamma   90.00
#
_symmetry.space_group_name_H-M   'P 1'
#
loop_
_entity.id
_entity.type
_entity.pdbx_description
1 polymer ?
#
loop_
_entity_poly.entity_id
_entity_poly.type
_entity_poly.pdbx_seq_one_letter_code
_entity_poly.pdbx_strand_id
1 'polypeptide(L)'
;MKNYSNHVAVIGAGIAGLTLGNILQANNIPCVVFEKSNNVKEQGAGISISSNGLRVLDYLNVLEDFNKISRQPNKAIFFSNNNKINHISTEVTTGSRKNLYKVLLDNYLALKGEIYFNHELQNINQDRNNIFFSNNNSYRVSHIAACDGIKSTCQSILSNSLIQPIYSGYYVWRTIFESNQENIHFHLGPDFHVVTYPIDKKRISLVAAIKSKNKETESWKQEGAYEDLLTEVPHYILNKYQSIKKNDGVYKWGVYIRPNAMTLIDKNISYLGDSAHPMAPFIGQGACMSLEDAYTYGYMLTKYNNDLAKAQNEYNKFRINRVQSIYTKSLNQGKLNHLSNPILVFLRNILMKYTNIIHNQTNQIWSYDVTSMLKK
;
A
#
# COMPACT_ATOMS: atom_id res chain seq x y z
N MET A 1 33.21 -8.69 -8.81
CA MET A 1 31.76 -8.94 -8.63
C MET A 1 31.51 -9.26 -7.17
N LYS A 2 30.69 -8.47 -6.46
CA LYS A 2 30.33 -8.82 -5.07
C LYS A 2 29.51 -10.12 -5.07
N ASN A 3 29.79 -11.00 -4.14
CA ASN A 3 29.11 -12.29 -4.03
C ASN A 3 28.02 -12.20 -2.96
N TYR A 4 26.77 -12.33 -3.37
CA TYR A 4 25.60 -12.34 -2.51
C TYR A 4 24.94 -13.74 -2.42
N SER A 5 25.67 -14.80 -2.69
CA SER A 5 25.12 -16.17 -2.75
C SER A 5 24.47 -16.66 -1.47
N ASN A 6 24.70 -15.99 -0.35
CA ASN A 6 24.04 -16.25 0.96
C ASN A 6 23.07 -15.13 1.37
N HIS A 7 22.80 -14.13 0.50
CA HIS A 7 21.92 -13.01 0.81
C HIS A 7 20.54 -13.18 0.19
N VAL A 8 19.54 -12.65 0.87
CA VAL A 8 18.23 -12.37 0.31
C VAL A 8 18.32 -11.14 -0.57
N ALA A 9 18.00 -11.26 -1.85
CA ALA A 9 17.85 -10.12 -2.75
C ALA A 9 16.45 -9.55 -2.63
N VAL A 10 16.33 -8.36 -2.06
CA VAL A 10 15.07 -7.62 -1.99
C VAL A 10 14.96 -6.72 -3.22
N ILE A 11 14.05 -7.04 -4.12
CA ILE A 11 13.84 -6.28 -5.37
C ILE A 11 12.76 -5.24 -5.16
N GLY A 12 13.16 -3.97 -5.14
CA GLY A 12 12.32 -2.80 -4.89
C GLY A 12 12.46 -2.27 -3.47
N ALA A 13 12.79 -0.98 -3.34
CA ALA A 13 12.89 -0.26 -2.08
C ALA A 13 11.60 0.48 -1.69
N GLY A 14 10.43 -0.04 -2.05
CA GLY A 14 9.15 0.45 -1.57
C GLY A 14 8.89 0.10 -0.10
N ILE A 15 7.65 0.33 0.37
CA ILE A 15 7.26 0.04 1.78
C ILE A 15 7.55 -1.43 2.13
N ALA A 16 7.15 -2.38 1.28
CA ALA A 16 7.38 -3.81 1.52
C ALA A 16 8.88 -4.12 1.63
N GLY A 17 9.68 -3.66 0.64
CA GLY A 17 11.10 -4.00 0.56
C GLY A 17 11.93 -3.37 1.68
N LEU A 18 11.72 -2.10 2.00
CA LEU A 18 12.42 -1.46 3.12
C LEU A 18 12.00 -2.05 4.47
N THR A 19 10.71 -2.38 4.65
CA THR A 19 10.25 -3.05 5.87
C THR A 19 10.92 -4.41 6.02
N LEU A 20 10.96 -5.22 4.96
CA LEU A 20 11.64 -6.51 4.99
C LEU A 20 13.15 -6.34 5.25
N GLY A 21 13.80 -5.41 4.54
CA GLY A 21 15.21 -5.11 4.76
C GLY A 21 15.53 -4.78 6.22
N ASN A 22 14.73 -3.91 6.85
CA ASN A 22 14.86 -3.57 8.27
C ASN A 22 14.75 -4.81 9.16
N ILE A 23 13.76 -5.67 8.93
CA ILE A 23 13.53 -6.88 9.74
C ILE A 23 14.71 -7.85 9.58
N LEU A 24 15.18 -8.06 8.36
CA LEU A 24 16.30 -8.96 8.09
C LEU A 24 17.60 -8.47 8.75
N GLN A 25 17.91 -7.16 8.62
CA GLN A 25 19.08 -6.56 9.25
C GLN A 25 19.01 -6.63 10.79
N ALA A 26 17.85 -6.31 11.38
CA ALA A 26 17.66 -6.40 12.83
C ALA A 26 17.82 -7.84 13.38
N ASN A 27 17.63 -8.85 12.54
CA ASN A 27 17.78 -10.26 12.89
C ASN A 27 19.07 -10.90 12.34
N ASN A 28 20.04 -10.11 11.87
CA ASN A 28 21.32 -10.54 11.31
C ASN A 28 21.18 -11.53 10.13
N ILE A 29 20.11 -11.42 9.35
CA ILE A 29 19.92 -12.20 8.12
C ILE A 29 20.53 -11.40 6.96
N PRO A 30 21.53 -11.95 6.25
CA PRO A 30 22.15 -11.26 5.14
C PRO A 30 21.13 -10.89 4.05
N CYS A 31 21.01 -9.61 3.74
CA CYS A 31 20.14 -9.13 2.67
C CYS A 31 20.76 -7.94 1.95
N VAL A 32 20.31 -7.70 0.74
CA VAL A 32 20.66 -6.55 -0.08
C VAL A 32 19.42 -6.05 -0.82
N VAL A 33 19.20 -4.74 -0.81
CA VAL A 33 18.06 -4.11 -1.47
C VAL A 33 18.49 -3.53 -2.82
N PHE A 34 17.74 -3.80 -3.88
CA PHE A 34 17.94 -3.25 -5.21
C PHE A 34 16.75 -2.38 -5.61
N GLU A 35 17.00 -1.13 -6.00
CA GLU A 35 15.98 -0.17 -6.38
C GLU A 35 16.27 0.39 -7.78
N LYS A 36 15.25 0.40 -8.65
CA LYS A 36 15.38 0.89 -10.03
C LYS A 36 15.59 2.39 -10.14
N SER A 37 15.04 3.16 -9.22
CA SER A 37 15.13 4.62 -9.23
C SER A 37 16.51 5.08 -8.77
N ASN A 38 16.97 6.22 -9.27
CA ASN A 38 18.25 6.83 -8.82
C ASN A 38 18.14 7.51 -7.46
N ASN A 39 16.94 7.90 -7.09
CA ASN A 39 16.56 8.40 -5.78
C ASN A 39 15.06 8.17 -5.60
N VAL A 40 14.61 8.26 -4.37
CA VAL A 40 13.18 8.13 -4.10
C VAL A 40 12.49 9.46 -4.31
N LYS A 41 12.06 9.68 -5.53
CA LYS A 41 11.11 10.74 -5.89
C LYS A 41 9.69 10.23 -5.60
N GLU A 42 9.29 10.17 -4.36
CA GLU A 42 7.88 10.01 -4.04
C GLU A 42 7.18 11.36 -4.12
N GLN A 43 6.39 11.54 -5.16
CA GLN A 43 5.60 12.74 -5.36
C GLN A 43 4.26 12.61 -4.65
N GLY A 44 3.95 13.59 -3.81
CA GLY A 44 2.62 14.11 -3.53
C GLY A 44 1.50 13.17 -3.10
N ALA A 45 1.78 11.97 -2.58
CA ALA A 45 0.75 11.08 -2.11
C ALA A 45 0.68 11.06 -0.58
N GLY A 46 -0.52 11.24 -0.04
CA GLY A 46 -0.81 10.89 1.35
C GLY A 46 -0.88 9.38 1.54
N ILE A 47 -0.67 8.94 2.77
CA ILE A 47 -0.80 7.55 3.21
C ILE A 47 -1.54 7.50 4.55
N SER A 48 -2.27 6.40 4.77
CA SER A 48 -2.90 6.09 6.05
C SER A 48 -2.46 4.69 6.49
N ILE A 49 -1.97 4.58 7.71
CA ILE A 49 -1.54 3.32 8.33
C ILE A 49 -2.42 3.08 9.55
N SER A 50 -3.19 2.01 9.53
CA SER A 50 -4.05 1.59 10.65
C SER A 50 -3.30 0.68 11.63
N SER A 51 -3.90 0.40 12.78
CA SER A 51 -3.27 -0.28 13.93
C SER A 51 -2.55 -1.57 13.56
N ASN A 52 -3.07 -2.36 12.61
CA ASN A 52 -2.40 -3.57 12.13
C ASN A 52 -1.03 -3.29 11.49
N GLY A 53 -0.89 -2.20 10.72
CA GLY A 53 0.38 -1.77 10.16
C GLY A 53 1.26 -1.03 11.18
N LEU A 54 0.64 -0.21 12.07
CA LEU A 54 1.38 0.53 13.10
C LEU A 54 2.14 -0.40 14.05
N ARG A 55 1.59 -1.59 14.37
CA ARG A 55 2.29 -2.61 15.18
C ARG A 55 3.57 -3.11 14.54
N VAL A 56 3.63 -3.15 13.22
CA VAL A 56 4.88 -3.52 12.50
C VAL A 56 5.89 -2.36 12.57
N LEU A 57 5.44 -1.11 12.45
CA LEU A 57 6.31 0.06 12.63
C LEU A 57 6.85 0.17 14.06
N ASP A 58 6.02 -0.17 15.04
CA ASP A 58 6.39 -0.25 16.45
C ASP A 58 7.46 -1.34 16.69
N TYR A 59 7.26 -2.53 16.15
CA TYR A 59 8.26 -3.61 16.19
C TYR A 59 9.62 -3.18 15.62
N LEU A 60 9.62 -2.33 14.59
CA LEU A 60 10.85 -1.79 13.99
C LEU A 60 11.44 -0.60 14.76
N ASN A 61 10.79 -0.15 15.84
CA ASN A 61 11.15 1.04 16.62
C ASN A 61 11.16 2.35 15.79
N VAL A 62 10.32 2.42 14.74
CA VAL A 62 10.21 3.60 13.87
C VAL A 62 8.86 4.32 13.98
N LEU A 63 7.94 3.79 14.79
CA LEU A 63 6.59 4.35 14.95
C LEU A 63 6.60 5.77 15.51
N GLU A 64 7.42 6.02 16.54
CA GLU A 64 7.52 7.36 17.15
C GLU A 64 8.05 8.40 16.15
N ASP A 65 9.07 8.06 15.37
CA ASP A 65 9.63 8.97 14.37
C ASP A 65 8.64 9.25 13.25
N PHE A 66 7.86 8.25 12.83
CA PHE A 66 6.78 8.47 11.89
C PHE A 66 5.67 9.34 12.49
N ASN A 67 5.28 9.13 13.75
CA ASN A 67 4.25 9.91 14.42
C ASN A 67 4.62 11.39 14.61
N LYS A 68 5.90 11.71 14.86
CA LYS A 68 6.39 13.11 14.98
C LYS A 68 6.14 13.95 13.72
N ILE A 69 6.16 13.32 12.55
CA ILE A 69 6.05 13.98 11.23
C ILE A 69 4.73 13.67 10.51
N SER A 70 3.77 13.13 11.22
CA SER A 70 2.47 12.68 10.73
C SER A 70 1.33 13.21 11.59
N ARG A 71 0.10 12.76 11.36
CA ARG A 71 -1.10 13.11 12.13
C ARG A 71 -1.82 11.86 12.60
N GLN A 72 -2.48 11.96 13.74
CA GLN A 72 -3.33 10.91 14.33
C GLN A 72 -4.77 11.45 14.42
N PRO A 73 -5.54 11.40 13.31
CA PRO A 73 -6.93 11.86 13.33
C PRO A 73 -7.77 10.99 14.26
N ASN A 74 -8.54 11.62 15.15
CA ASN A 74 -9.33 10.90 16.14
C ASN A 74 -10.63 10.32 15.57
N LYS A 75 -11.10 10.84 14.43
CA LYS A 75 -12.40 10.45 13.86
C LYS A 75 -12.30 10.30 12.34
N ALA A 76 -13.08 9.34 11.82
CA ALA A 76 -13.49 9.28 10.44
C ALA A 76 -14.97 9.64 10.34
N ILE A 77 -15.30 10.65 9.55
CA ILE A 77 -16.64 11.23 9.43
C ILE A 77 -17.17 10.90 8.04
N PHE A 78 -18.36 10.34 7.98
CA PHE A 78 -19.01 9.91 6.74
C PHE A 78 -20.11 10.87 6.33
N PHE A 79 -20.11 11.24 5.05
CA PHE A 79 -21.09 12.12 4.43
C PHE A 79 -21.73 11.42 3.22
N SER A 80 -23.02 11.65 3.01
CA SER A 80 -23.75 11.31 1.79
C SER A 80 -24.56 12.51 1.34
N ASN A 81 -24.44 12.92 0.07
CA ASN A 81 -25.09 14.12 -0.45
C ASN A 81 -24.90 15.35 0.47
N ASN A 82 -23.66 15.59 0.90
CA ASN A 82 -23.26 16.67 1.81
C ASN A 82 -23.78 16.57 3.27
N ASN A 83 -24.64 15.63 3.58
CA ASN A 83 -25.16 15.42 4.93
C ASN A 83 -24.27 14.43 5.70
N LYS A 84 -23.93 14.79 6.94
CA LYS A 84 -23.23 13.87 7.83
C LYS A 84 -24.13 12.68 8.17
N ILE A 85 -23.63 11.45 7.93
CA ILE A 85 -24.35 10.23 8.26
C ILE A 85 -23.92 9.70 9.62
N ASN A 86 -22.60 9.56 9.82
CA ASN A 86 -22.03 8.94 11.01
C ASN A 86 -20.57 9.35 11.19
N HIS A 87 -19.97 8.92 12.29
CA HIS A 87 -18.53 8.95 12.51
C HIS A 87 -18.11 7.75 13.34
N ILE A 88 -16.85 7.37 13.21
CA ILE A 88 -16.20 6.36 14.06
C ILE A 88 -14.90 6.94 14.63
N SER A 89 -14.49 6.44 15.79
CA SER A 89 -13.14 6.67 16.30
C SER A 89 -12.13 5.93 15.42
N THR A 90 -10.94 6.48 15.27
CA THR A 90 -9.88 5.88 14.43
C THR A 90 -8.61 5.67 15.23
N GLU A 91 -7.90 4.59 14.89
CA GLU A 91 -6.56 4.27 15.35
C GLU A 91 -5.64 4.21 14.14
N VAL A 92 -5.49 5.34 13.45
CA VAL A 92 -4.68 5.45 12.25
C VAL A 92 -3.68 6.60 12.38
N THR A 93 -2.52 6.44 11.80
CA THR A 93 -1.59 7.53 11.54
C THR A 93 -1.64 7.86 10.06
N THR A 94 -1.89 9.13 9.74
CA THR A 94 -1.92 9.63 8.37
C THR A 94 -0.75 10.57 8.13
N GLY A 95 -0.12 10.48 6.98
CA GLY A 95 1.05 11.27 6.68
C GLY A 95 1.36 11.34 5.19
N SER A 96 2.50 11.92 4.85
CA SER A 96 3.07 11.83 3.52
C SER A 96 3.70 10.45 3.33
N ARG A 97 3.46 9.83 2.18
CA ARG A 97 4.12 8.57 1.83
C ARG A 97 5.64 8.71 1.80
N LYS A 98 6.13 9.87 1.38
CA LYS A 98 7.55 10.23 1.41
C LYS A 98 8.13 10.16 2.84
N ASN A 99 7.37 10.60 3.84
CA ASN A 99 7.80 10.59 5.23
C ASN A 99 7.95 9.14 5.75
N LEU A 100 6.97 8.28 5.50
CA LEU A 100 7.05 6.86 5.88
C LEU A 100 8.26 6.18 5.21
N TYR A 101 8.43 6.44 3.91
CA TYR A 101 9.57 5.93 3.18
C TYR A 101 10.89 6.36 3.80
N LYS A 102 11.03 7.67 4.08
CA LYS A 102 12.25 8.23 4.67
C LYS A 102 12.58 7.56 6.01
N VAL A 103 11.60 7.42 6.88
CA VAL A 103 11.77 6.78 8.20
C VAL A 103 12.24 5.32 8.05
N LEU A 104 11.65 4.56 7.12
CA LEU A 104 12.06 3.17 6.87
C LEU A 104 13.47 3.08 6.26
N LEU A 105 13.81 3.98 5.35
CA LEU A 105 15.15 4.02 4.73
C LEU A 105 16.22 4.43 5.73
N ASP A 106 15.99 5.50 6.49
CA ASP A 106 16.94 6.00 7.48
C ASP A 106 17.25 4.91 8.53
N ASN A 107 16.23 4.18 8.99
CA ASN A 107 16.42 3.07 9.91
C ASN A 107 17.21 1.90 9.28
N TYR A 108 16.89 1.55 8.01
CA TYR A 108 17.61 0.50 7.28
C TYR A 108 19.12 0.83 7.16
N LEU A 109 19.43 2.09 6.85
CA LEU A 109 20.81 2.55 6.74
C LEU A 109 21.50 2.62 8.13
N ALA A 110 20.78 3.00 9.18
CA ALA A 110 21.28 2.98 10.55
C ALA A 110 21.66 1.56 11.01
N LEU A 111 20.90 0.56 10.55
CA LEU A 111 21.20 -0.87 10.75
C LEU A 111 22.29 -1.39 9.81
N LYS A 112 23.00 -0.51 9.07
CA LYS A 112 24.03 -0.84 8.08
C LYS A 112 23.52 -1.69 6.91
N GLY A 113 22.24 -1.53 6.55
CA GLY A 113 21.64 -2.20 5.40
C GLY A 113 22.29 -1.73 4.08
N GLU A 114 22.53 -2.66 3.17
CA GLU A 114 23.11 -2.38 1.86
C GLU A 114 22.00 -2.19 0.82
N ILE A 115 22.02 -1.04 0.12
CA ILE A 115 21.05 -0.69 -0.92
C ILE A 115 21.76 -0.20 -2.17
N TYR A 116 21.31 -0.68 -3.34
CA TYR A 116 21.76 -0.24 -4.66
C TYR A 116 20.63 0.46 -5.41
N PHE A 117 20.81 1.73 -5.68
CA PHE A 117 19.95 2.50 -6.59
C PHE A 117 20.38 2.29 -8.05
N ASN A 118 19.55 2.69 -9.01
CA ASN A 118 19.75 2.48 -10.45
C ASN A 118 19.95 0.98 -10.82
N HIS A 119 19.27 0.10 -10.08
CA HIS A 119 19.29 -1.34 -10.33
C HIS A 119 17.87 -1.80 -10.72
N GLU A 120 17.50 -1.55 -11.97
CA GLU A 120 16.25 -2.05 -12.55
C GLU A 120 16.44 -3.50 -12.99
N LEU A 121 15.71 -4.41 -12.36
CA LEU A 121 15.74 -5.82 -12.69
C LEU A 121 15.25 -6.03 -14.13
N GLN A 122 16.04 -6.72 -14.95
CA GLN A 122 15.70 -7.09 -16.32
C GLN A 122 15.44 -8.58 -16.49
N ASN A 123 16.21 -9.41 -15.81
CA ASN A 123 16.11 -10.86 -15.99
C ASN A 123 16.51 -11.62 -14.73
N ILE A 124 16.02 -12.83 -14.64
CA ILE A 124 16.35 -13.83 -13.62
C ILE A 124 16.61 -15.15 -14.36
N ASN A 125 17.69 -15.84 -14.03
CA ASN A 125 17.97 -17.13 -14.66
C ASN A 125 16.97 -18.22 -14.26
N GLN A 126 16.96 -19.35 -14.97
CA GLN A 126 16.03 -20.47 -14.75
C GLN A 126 16.09 -21.04 -13.33
N ASP A 127 17.30 -21.09 -12.72
CA ASP A 127 17.51 -21.57 -11.34
C ASP A 127 17.15 -20.52 -10.29
N ARG A 128 16.82 -19.28 -10.73
CA ARG A 128 16.40 -18.15 -9.90
C ARG A 128 17.41 -17.76 -8.80
N ASN A 129 18.68 -17.93 -9.09
CA ASN A 129 19.78 -17.56 -8.20
C ASN A 129 20.74 -16.52 -8.80
N ASN A 130 20.55 -16.16 -10.08
CA ASN A 130 21.24 -15.05 -10.72
C ASN A 130 20.23 -14.01 -11.20
N ILE A 131 20.46 -12.76 -10.82
CA ILE A 131 19.65 -11.60 -11.17
C ILE A 131 20.47 -10.65 -12.04
N PHE A 132 19.83 -10.09 -13.07
CA PHE A 132 20.47 -9.24 -14.08
C PHE A 132 19.76 -7.88 -14.13
N PHE A 133 20.52 -6.80 -14.15
CA PHE A 133 20.00 -5.44 -14.10
C PHE A 133 20.30 -4.67 -15.39
N SER A 134 19.51 -3.62 -15.65
CA SER A 134 19.64 -2.76 -16.84
C SER A 134 20.98 -2.04 -16.96
N ASN A 135 21.68 -1.86 -15.86
CA ASN A 135 23.01 -1.26 -15.81
C ASN A 135 24.15 -2.26 -16.05
N ASN A 136 23.86 -3.43 -16.63
CA ASN A 136 24.78 -4.54 -16.89
C ASN A 136 25.39 -5.20 -15.65
N ASN A 137 24.92 -4.86 -14.45
CA ASN A 137 25.32 -5.59 -13.25
C ASN A 137 24.55 -6.90 -13.13
N SER A 138 25.20 -7.91 -12.57
CA SER A 138 24.57 -9.17 -12.22
C SER A 138 25.11 -9.70 -10.90
N TYR A 139 24.26 -10.39 -10.16
CA TYR A 139 24.61 -10.92 -8.84
C TYR A 139 24.04 -12.32 -8.67
N ARG A 140 24.82 -13.16 -8.00
CA ARG A 140 24.32 -14.43 -7.49
C ARG A 140 23.77 -14.23 -6.09
N VAL A 141 22.57 -14.76 -5.82
CA VAL A 141 21.84 -14.57 -4.56
C VAL A 141 21.32 -15.91 -4.04
N SER A 142 20.96 -15.99 -2.77
CA SER A 142 20.33 -17.20 -2.21
C SER A 142 18.91 -17.35 -2.72
N HIS A 143 18.13 -16.28 -2.65
CA HIS A 143 16.78 -16.21 -3.16
C HIS A 143 16.31 -14.76 -3.32
N ILE A 144 15.10 -14.56 -3.82
CA ILE A 144 14.55 -13.27 -4.20
C ILE A 144 13.28 -12.99 -3.38
N ALA A 145 13.25 -11.83 -2.72
CA ALA A 145 12.04 -11.23 -2.18
C ALA A 145 11.55 -10.16 -3.16
N ALA A 146 10.51 -10.47 -3.92
CA ALA A 146 9.93 -9.58 -4.90
C ALA A 146 9.04 -8.54 -4.22
N CYS A 147 9.53 -7.30 -4.15
CA CYS A 147 8.87 -6.12 -3.60
C CYS A 147 8.72 -5.01 -4.65
N ASP A 148 8.70 -5.39 -5.93
CA ASP A 148 8.82 -4.53 -7.10
C ASP A 148 7.47 -3.97 -7.62
N GLY A 149 6.43 -4.07 -6.78
CA GLY A 149 5.15 -3.40 -6.98
C GLY A 149 4.25 -4.04 -8.04
N ILE A 150 3.18 -3.32 -8.40
CA ILE A 150 2.12 -3.83 -9.28
C ILE A 150 2.63 -4.27 -10.67
N LYS A 151 3.64 -3.59 -11.20
CA LYS A 151 4.33 -3.92 -12.47
C LYS A 151 5.50 -4.89 -12.27
N SER A 152 5.37 -5.80 -11.33
CA SER A 152 6.44 -6.72 -10.93
C SER A 152 7.13 -7.38 -12.14
N THR A 153 8.40 -7.07 -12.29
CA THR A 153 9.29 -7.73 -13.26
C THR A 153 9.56 -9.17 -12.83
N CYS A 154 9.67 -9.41 -11.51
CA CYS A 154 9.84 -10.77 -10.98
C CYS A 154 8.68 -11.69 -11.39
N GLN A 155 7.43 -11.21 -11.38
CA GLN A 155 6.30 -11.99 -11.88
C GLN A 155 6.33 -12.15 -13.41
N SER A 156 6.68 -11.09 -14.14
CA SER A 156 6.61 -11.10 -15.60
C SER A 156 7.63 -12.04 -16.25
N ILE A 157 8.81 -12.20 -15.67
CA ILE A 157 9.88 -13.06 -16.21
C ILE A 157 9.54 -14.54 -16.02
N LEU A 158 8.83 -14.90 -14.96
CA LEU A 158 8.79 -16.29 -14.48
C LEU A 158 7.47 -16.99 -14.74
N SER A 159 6.44 -16.26 -15.08
CA SER A 159 5.11 -16.80 -15.28
C SER A 159 4.81 -16.93 -16.78
N ASN A 160 4.80 -18.15 -17.29
CA ASN A 160 4.24 -18.43 -18.62
C ASN A 160 2.72 -18.15 -18.69
N SER A 161 2.08 -17.90 -17.56
CA SER A 161 0.67 -17.54 -17.42
C SER A 161 0.52 -16.26 -16.60
N LEU A 162 0.99 -15.15 -17.15
CA LEU A 162 0.90 -13.82 -16.53
C LEU A 162 -0.56 -13.46 -16.22
N ILE A 163 -0.89 -13.45 -14.94
CA ILE A 163 -2.07 -12.70 -14.50
C ILE A 163 -1.67 -11.21 -14.47
N GLN A 164 -1.74 -10.57 -15.62
CA GLN A 164 -1.52 -9.12 -15.72
C GLN A 164 -2.50 -8.39 -14.83
N PRO A 165 -2.13 -7.28 -14.20
CA PRO A 165 -3.07 -6.43 -13.52
C PRO A 165 -4.18 -5.99 -14.48
N ILE A 166 -5.42 -6.12 -14.05
CA ILE A 166 -6.58 -5.73 -14.83
C ILE A 166 -7.15 -4.41 -14.31
N TYR A 167 -7.69 -3.60 -15.19
CA TYR A 167 -8.39 -2.38 -14.81
C TYR A 167 -9.63 -2.72 -13.98
N SER A 168 -9.75 -2.11 -12.81
CA SER A 168 -10.82 -2.43 -11.86
C SER A 168 -12.18 -1.79 -12.19
N GLY A 169 -12.24 -0.93 -13.19
CA GLY A 169 -13.41 -0.09 -13.47
C GLY A 169 -13.44 1.23 -12.69
N TYR A 170 -12.30 1.60 -12.09
CA TYR A 170 -12.16 2.82 -11.30
C TYR A 170 -10.86 3.53 -11.64
N TYR A 171 -10.88 4.86 -11.54
CA TYR A 171 -9.67 5.68 -11.48
C TYR A 171 -9.70 6.58 -10.25
N VAL A 172 -8.56 7.12 -9.90
CA VAL A 172 -8.42 8.01 -8.75
C VAL A 172 -7.76 9.32 -9.14
N TRP A 173 -8.30 10.40 -8.59
CA TRP A 173 -7.64 11.68 -8.50
C TRP A 173 -6.93 11.81 -7.16
N ARG A 174 -5.77 12.41 -7.16
CA ARG A 174 -5.04 12.76 -5.92
C ARG A 174 -4.44 14.15 -6.02
N THR A 175 -4.54 14.87 -4.91
CA THR A 175 -3.83 16.14 -4.70
C THR A 175 -3.55 16.34 -3.23
N ILE A 176 -2.60 17.21 -2.93
CA ILE A 176 -2.27 17.68 -1.58
C ILE A 176 -2.37 19.19 -1.59
N PHE A 177 -3.07 19.75 -0.63
CA PHE A 177 -3.29 21.20 -0.54
C PHE A 177 -3.41 21.66 0.91
N GLU A 178 -3.38 22.96 1.16
CA GLU A 178 -3.44 23.55 2.48
C GLU A 178 -4.85 23.45 3.08
N SER A 179 -4.94 22.99 4.30
CA SER A 179 -6.20 22.94 5.09
C SER A 179 -5.90 22.68 6.55
N ASN A 180 -6.78 23.17 7.42
CA ASN A 180 -6.76 22.94 8.86
C ASN A 180 -7.67 21.75 9.28
N GLN A 181 -8.04 20.88 8.35
CA GLN A 181 -8.85 19.71 8.67
C GLN A 181 -8.09 18.76 9.57
N GLU A 182 -8.70 18.33 10.67
CA GLU A 182 -8.08 17.44 11.67
C GLU A 182 -8.55 15.98 11.55
N ASN A 183 -9.73 15.75 10.99
CA ASN A 183 -10.34 14.43 10.91
C ASN A 183 -10.30 13.87 9.48
N ILE A 184 -10.54 12.57 9.36
CA ILE A 184 -10.73 11.93 8.04
C ILE A 184 -12.17 12.16 7.61
N HIS A 185 -12.40 12.64 6.40
CA HIS A 185 -13.73 12.79 5.81
C HIS A 185 -13.91 11.83 4.64
N PHE A 186 -15.04 11.10 4.66
CA PHE A 186 -15.49 10.24 3.57
C PHE A 186 -16.76 10.83 2.96
N HIS A 187 -16.70 11.26 1.72
CA HIS A 187 -17.86 11.73 0.96
C HIS A 187 -18.29 10.63 0.00
N LEU A 188 -19.46 10.04 0.24
CA LEU A 188 -20.02 8.93 -0.52
C LEU A 188 -21.08 9.47 -1.49
N GLY A 189 -21.02 9.04 -2.75
CA GLY A 189 -21.98 9.44 -3.76
C GLY A 189 -22.16 8.41 -4.87
N PRO A 190 -23.12 8.66 -5.79
CA PRO A 190 -23.32 7.77 -6.92
C PRO A 190 -22.07 7.64 -7.78
N ASP A 191 -21.55 6.43 -7.91
CA ASP A 191 -20.38 6.06 -8.72
C ASP A 191 -19.06 6.78 -8.34
N PHE A 192 -19.00 7.44 -7.15
CA PHE A 192 -17.77 8.04 -6.61
C PHE A 192 -17.70 7.96 -5.09
N HIS A 193 -16.48 8.09 -4.56
CA HIS A 193 -16.27 8.57 -3.19
C HIS A 193 -15.00 9.43 -3.13
N VAL A 194 -15.01 10.39 -2.21
CA VAL A 194 -13.86 11.25 -1.96
C VAL A 194 -13.45 11.11 -0.51
N VAL A 195 -12.16 10.86 -0.29
CA VAL A 195 -11.57 10.80 1.05
C VAL A 195 -10.57 11.92 1.20
N THR A 196 -10.71 12.69 2.28
CA THR A 196 -9.71 13.69 2.66
C THR A 196 -9.19 13.40 4.06
N TYR A 197 -7.90 13.60 4.28
CA TYR A 197 -7.26 13.37 5.58
C TYR A 197 -6.01 14.23 5.76
N PRO A 198 -5.73 14.67 7.01
CA PRO A 198 -4.55 15.46 7.30
C PRO A 198 -3.28 14.64 7.07
N ILE A 199 -2.25 15.26 6.53
CA ILE A 199 -0.92 14.64 6.36
C ILE A 199 0.15 15.32 7.20
N ASP A 200 -0.07 16.56 7.57
CA ASP A 200 0.71 17.34 8.52
C ASP A 200 -0.18 18.44 9.17
N LYS A 201 0.42 19.41 9.85
CA LYS A 201 -0.32 20.47 10.56
C LYS A 201 -1.07 21.43 9.64
N LYS A 202 -0.68 21.52 8.35
CA LYS A 202 -1.18 22.54 7.43
C LYS A 202 -1.76 21.97 6.14
N ARG A 203 -1.53 20.68 5.86
CA ARG A 203 -1.90 20.07 4.58
C ARG A 203 -2.74 18.83 4.76
N ILE A 204 -3.62 18.62 3.81
CA ILE A 204 -4.42 17.40 3.68
C ILE A 204 -4.18 16.76 2.31
N SER A 205 -4.41 15.46 2.25
CA SER A 205 -4.51 14.71 1.01
C SER A 205 -5.96 14.53 0.63
N LEU A 206 -6.29 14.75 -0.64
CA LEU A 206 -7.57 14.38 -1.25
C LEU A 206 -7.35 13.19 -2.17
N VAL A 207 -8.21 12.19 -2.05
CA VAL A 207 -8.30 11.03 -2.93
C VAL A 207 -9.74 10.90 -3.39
N ALA A 208 -10.01 11.13 -4.68
CA ALA A 208 -11.34 10.91 -5.27
C ALA A 208 -11.29 9.68 -6.15
N ALA A 209 -12.03 8.63 -5.78
CA ALA A 209 -12.20 7.43 -6.59
C ALA A 209 -13.51 7.55 -7.38
N ILE A 210 -13.42 7.37 -8.68
CA ILE A 210 -14.53 7.51 -9.61
C ILE A 210 -14.66 6.24 -10.44
N LYS A 211 -15.87 5.75 -10.59
CA LYS A 211 -16.20 4.59 -11.42
C LYS A 211 -16.24 5.00 -12.89
N SER A 212 -15.56 4.26 -13.74
CA SER A 212 -15.55 4.52 -15.18
C SER A 212 -15.32 3.24 -15.97
N LYS A 213 -16.01 3.14 -17.11
CA LYS A 213 -15.74 2.09 -18.10
C LYS A 213 -14.51 2.40 -18.96
N ASN A 214 -14.14 3.66 -19.07
CA ASN A 214 -12.96 4.09 -19.81
C ASN A 214 -11.72 3.76 -18.99
N LYS A 215 -10.79 3.05 -19.61
CA LYS A 215 -9.52 2.67 -18.96
C LYS A 215 -8.62 3.89 -18.86
N GLU A 216 -8.13 4.16 -17.66
CA GLU A 216 -7.06 5.12 -17.42
C GLU A 216 -5.73 4.38 -17.26
N THR A 217 -4.65 5.07 -17.57
CA THR A 217 -3.30 4.51 -17.46
C THR A 217 -2.96 4.16 -16.00
N GLU A 218 -2.32 3.03 -15.77
CA GLU A 218 -1.73 2.69 -14.48
C GLU A 218 -0.40 3.45 -14.35
N SER A 219 -0.44 4.64 -13.75
CA SER A 219 0.75 5.44 -13.45
C SER A 219 0.46 6.50 -12.39
N TRP A 220 0.80 6.20 -11.15
CA TRP A 220 0.63 7.15 -10.05
C TRP A 220 1.47 8.44 -10.17
N LYS A 221 2.31 8.55 -11.21
CA LYS A 221 3.08 9.75 -11.60
C LYS A 221 2.40 10.56 -12.70
N GLN A 222 1.26 10.10 -13.22
CA GLN A 222 0.58 10.79 -14.31
C GLN A 222 -0.06 12.08 -13.77
N GLU A 223 0.40 13.21 -14.25
CA GLU A 223 -0.23 14.48 -13.98
C GLU A 223 -1.59 14.53 -14.67
N GLY A 224 -2.59 15.04 -13.96
CA GLY A 224 -3.92 15.31 -14.48
C GLY A 224 -4.13 16.82 -14.66
N ALA A 225 -5.07 17.22 -15.50
CA ALA A 225 -5.45 18.62 -15.60
C ALA A 225 -6.30 19.04 -14.40
N TYR A 226 -6.00 20.19 -13.83
CA TYR A 226 -6.76 20.76 -12.71
C TYR A 226 -8.23 21.01 -13.09
N GLU A 227 -8.44 21.46 -14.31
CA GLU A 227 -9.77 21.72 -14.89
C GLU A 227 -10.62 20.45 -14.95
N ASP A 228 -10.01 19.31 -15.28
CA ASP A 228 -10.71 18.00 -15.30
C ASP A 228 -11.09 17.55 -13.88
N LEU A 229 -10.20 17.75 -12.89
CA LEU A 229 -10.55 17.49 -11.48
C LEU A 229 -11.79 18.28 -11.07
N LEU A 230 -11.89 19.55 -11.45
CA LEU A 230 -13.04 20.40 -11.13
C LEU A 230 -14.35 19.93 -11.76
N THR A 231 -14.29 19.27 -12.92
CA THR A 231 -15.47 18.75 -13.62
C THR A 231 -15.88 17.37 -13.13
N GLU A 232 -14.92 16.52 -12.79
CA GLU A 232 -15.15 15.11 -12.44
C GLU A 232 -15.45 14.90 -10.95
N VAL A 233 -14.94 15.77 -10.07
CA VAL A 233 -15.26 15.72 -8.63
C VAL A 233 -16.40 16.68 -8.32
N PRO A 234 -17.45 16.25 -7.60
CA PRO A 234 -18.62 17.11 -7.34
C PRO A 234 -18.27 18.45 -6.71
N HIS A 235 -18.79 19.54 -7.27
CA HIS A 235 -18.53 20.90 -6.82
C HIS A 235 -18.82 21.15 -5.34
N TYR A 236 -19.86 20.54 -4.78
CA TYR A 236 -20.20 20.71 -3.37
C TYR A 236 -19.14 20.14 -2.42
N ILE A 237 -18.29 19.20 -2.91
CA ILE A 237 -17.14 18.71 -2.17
C ILE A 237 -15.98 19.67 -2.34
N LEU A 238 -15.66 20.06 -3.57
CA LEU A 238 -14.55 20.97 -3.87
C LEU A 238 -14.73 22.35 -3.22
N ASN A 239 -15.99 22.84 -3.13
CA ASN A 239 -16.29 24.11 -2.47
C ASN A 239 -15.97 24.12 -0.98
N LYS A 240 -15.86 22.95 -0.33
CA LYS A 240 -15.34 22.85 1.05
C LYS A 240 -13.83 23.03 1.12
N TYR A 241 -13.15 22.87 0.00
CA TYR A 241 -11.69 22.88 -0.12
C TYR A 241 -11.23 23.95 -1.10
N GLN A 242 -11.70 25.21 -0.90
CA GLN A 242 -11.38 26.35 -1.76
C GLN A 242 -9.88 26.68 -1.86
N SER A 243 -9.07 26.10 -0.99
CA SER A 243 -7.61 26.23 -1.00
C SER A 243 -6.90 25.38 -2.06
N ILE A 244 -7.60 24.50 -2.78
CA ILE A 244 -7.01 23.76 -3.90
C ILE A 244 -6.66 24.74 -5.01
N LYS A 245 -5.38 24.83 -5.35
CA LYS A 245 -4.87 25.74 -6.37
C LYS A 245 -4.43 24.95 -7.60
N LYS A 246 -4.45 25.62 -8.77
CA LYS A 246 -3.96 25.03 -10.02
C LYS A 246 -2.51 24.51 -9.93
N ASN A 247 -1.69 25.11 -9.06
CA ASN A 247 -0.28 24.75 -8.86
C ASN A 247 -0.06 23.61 -7.82
N ASP A 248 -1.12 23.11 -7.20
CA ASP A 248 -1.05 22.02 -6.23
C ASP A 248 -0.96 20.69 -6.98
N GLY A 249 0.00 20.30 -7.65
CA GLY A 249 0.14 19.05 -8.41
C GLY A 249 -1.06 18.10 -8.31
N VAL A 250 -1.74 17.90 -9.42
CA VAL A 250 -2.93 17.03 -9.49
C VAL A 250 -2.57 15.79 -10.30
N TYR A 251 -2.91 14.61 -9.76
CA TYR A 251 -2.57 13.33 -10.38
C TYR A 251 -3.81 12.50 -10.64
N LYS A 252 -3.87 11.84 -11.81
CA LYS A 252 -4.94 10.94 -12.22
C LYS A 252 -4.39 9.62 -12.73
N TRP A 253 -4.89 8.50 -12.23
CA TRP A 253 -4.52 7.19 -12.76
C TRP A 253 -5.58 6.11 -12.54
N GLY A 254 -5.56 5.08 -13.39
CA GLY A 254 -6.41 3.91 -13.27
C GLY A 254 -6.05 3.05 -12.05
N VAL A 255 -7.08 2.54 -11.39
CA VAL A 255 -6.92 1.53 -10.35
C VAL A 255 -6.88 0.16 -11.02
N TYR A 256 -5.73 -0.50 -10.89
CA TYR A 256 -5.52 -1.86 -11.38
C TYR A 256 -5.41 -2.82 -10.21
N ILE A 257 -5.90 -4.02 -10.41
CA ILE A 257 -5.91 -5.10 -9.43
C ILE A 257 -5.41 -6.38 -10.08
N ARG A 258 -4.87 -7.28 -9.29
CA ARG A 258 -4.56 -8.64 -9.76
C ARG A 258 -5.51 -9.60 -9.06
N PRO A 259 -6.51 -10.15 -9.78
CA PRO A 259 -7.42 -11.11 -9.19
C PRO A 259 -6.72 -12.42 -8.87
N ASN A 260 -7.20 -13.11 -7.83
CA ASN A 260 -6.85 -14.50 -7.51
C ASN A 260 -5.35 -14.76 -7.27
N ALA A 261 -4.72 -14.05 -6.32
CA ALA A 261 -3.47 -14.54 -5.77
C ALA A 261 -3.71 -15.94 -5.14
N MET A 262 -3.27 -16.98 -5.82
CA MET A 262 -3.38 -18.36 -5.35
C MET A 262 -2.16 -18.78 -4.55
N THR A 263 -1.05 -18.07 -4.73
CA THR A 263 0.21 -18.30 -4.04
C THR A 263 1.02 -17.00 -3.96
N LEU A 264 1.81 -16.88 -2.90
CA LEU A 264 2.74 -15.77 -2.68
C LEU A 264 4.19 -16.20 -2.90
N ILE A 265 4.40 -17.41 -3.43
CA ILE A 265 5.73 -17.99 -3.65
C ILE A 265 5.82 -18.67 -5.01
N ASP A 266 7.02 -18.70 -5.57
CA ASP A 266 7.34 -19.47 -6.75
C ASP A 266 8.82 -19.89 -6.74
N LYS A 267 9.11 -21.18 -6.50
CA LYS A 267 10.47 -21.73 -6.26
C LYS A 267 11.17 -20.93 -5.13
N ASN A 268 12.32 -20.30 -5.45
CA ASN A 268 13.07 -19.47 -4.50
C ASN A 268 12.72 -17.97 -4.56
N ILE A 269 11.49 -17.64 -5.01
CA ILE A 269 10.96 -16.27 -4.99
C ILE A 269 9.78 -16.20 -4.06
N SER A 270 9.77 -15.16 -3.21
CA SER A 270 8.62 -14.78 -2.39
C SER A 270 8.13 -13.41 -2.83
N TYR A 271 6.82 -13.27 -3.04
CA TYR A 271 6.18 -12.03 -3.46
C TYR A 271 5.54 -11.32 -2.26
N LEU A 272 5.77 -10.01 -2.11
CA LEU A 272 5.30 -9.20 -0.99
C LEU A 272 4.61 -7.91 -1.47
N GLY A 273 3.53 -7.54 -0.82
CA GLY A 273 2.77 -6.33 -1.14
C GLY A 273 2.20 -6.34 -2.57
N ASP A 274 2.28 -5.21 -3.26
CA ASP A 274 1.69 -5.05 -4.60
C ASP A 274 2.32 -5.94 -5.69
N SER A 275 3.51 -6.51 -5.46
CA SER A 275 4.07 -7.51 -6.37
C SER A 275 3.25 -8.81 -6.35
N ALA A 276 2.66 -9.14 -5.19
CA ALA A 276 1.82 -10.31 -4.98
C ALA A 276 0.33 -10.02 -5.22
N HIS A 277 -0.19 -8.97 -4.56
CA HIS A 277 -1.63 -8.74 -4.41
C HIS A 277 -2.02 -7.26 -4.53
N PRO A 278 -1.76 -6.60 -5.67
CA PRO A 278 -2.25 -5.25 -5.85
C PRO A 278 -3.76 -5.21 -5.72
N MET A 279 -4.27 -4.33 -4.86
CA MET A 279 -5.67 -4.26 -4.50
C MET A 279 -6.24 -2.85 -4.67
N ALA A 280 -7.56 -2.76 -4.79
CA ALA A 280 -8.22 -1.47 -4.83
C ALA A 280 -8.02 -0.70 -3.52
N PRO A 281 -7.87 0.64 -3.55
CA PRO A 281 -7.51 1.44 -2.37
C PRO A 281 -8.69 1.73 -1.42
N PHE A 282 -9.86 1.10 -1.60
CA PHE A 282 -11.13 1.50 -1.00
C PHE A 282 -11.24 1.31 0.50
N ILE A 283 -10.33 0.54 1.13
CA ILE A 283 -10.23 0.38 2.58
C ILE A 283 -8.85 0.81 3.13
N GLY A 284 -7.99 1.40 2.29
CA GLY A 284 -6.71 1.95 2.71
C GLY A 284 -5.69 0.92 3.24
N GLN A 285 -5.74 -0.35 2.78
CA GLN A 285 -4.94 -1.43 3.36
C GLN A 285 -3.66 -1.82 2.59
N GLY A 286 -3.41 -1.27 1.40
CA GLY A 286 -2.25 -1.69 0.58
C GLY A 286 -0.91 -1.61 1.32
N ALA A 287 -0.64 -0.50 1.99
CA ALA A 287 0.58 -0.33 2.78
C ALA A 287 0.62 -1.23 4.02
N CYS A 288 -0.49 -1.35 4.75
CA CYS A 288 -0.57 -2.22 5.92
C CYS A 288 -0.33 -3.70 5.54
N MET A 289 -0.87 -4.16 4.42
CA MET A 289 -0.63 -5.50 3.91
C MET A 289 0.84 -5.72 3.53
N SER A 290 1.48 -4.71 2.94
CA SER A 290 2.93 -4.75 2.65
C SER A 290 3.77 -4.86 3.93
N LEU A 291 3.39 -4.14 5.00
CA LEU A 291 4.04 -4.22 6.31
C LEU A 291 3.83 -5.61 6.95
N GLU A 292 2.59 -6.12 6.94
CA GLU A 292 2.26 -7.46 7.46
C GLU A 292 3.02 -8.57 6.71
N ASP A 293 3.11 -8.49 5.37
CA ASP A 293 3.83 -9.47 4.56
C ASP A 293 5.32 -9.48 4.90
N ALA A 294 5.94 -8.30 4.92
CA ALA A 294 7.35 -8.14 5.23
C ALA A 294 7.69 -8.66 6.62
N TYR A 295 6.85 -8.35 7.61
CA TYR A 295 7.02 -8.88 8.96
C TYR A 295 6.91 -10.40 8.99
N THR A 296 5.87 -10.95 8.38
CA THR A 296 5.64 -12.41 8.38
C THR A 296 6.80 -13.13 7.73
N TYR A 297 7.22 -12.68 6.55
CA TYR A 297 8.28 -13.36 5.80
C TYR A 297 9.64 -13.26 6.52
N GLY A 298 9.99 -12.06 7.01
CA GLY A 298 11.22 -11.88 7.79
C GLY A 298 11.23 -12.72 9.07
N TYR A 299 10.09 -12.80 9.79
CA TYR A 299 9.94 -13.66 10.95
C TYR A 299 10.13 -15.15 10.60
N MET A 300 9.54 -15.63 9.49
CA MET A 300 9.69 -17.03 9.06
C MET A 300 11.13 -17.36 8.68
N LEU A 301 11.83 -16.45 8.00
CA LEU A 301 13.26 -16.63 7.69
C LEU A 301 14.10 -16.73 8.99
N THR A 302 13.82 -15.90 9.98
CA THR A 302 14.49 -15.95 11.30
C THR A 302 14.18 -17.26 12.03
N LYS A 303 12.90 -17.63 12.09
CA LYS A 303 12.43 -18.80 12.83
C LYS A 303 12.99 -20.11 12.30
N TYR A 304 13.12 -20.23 10.98
CA TYR A 304 13.56 -21.47 10.34
C TYR A 304 15.05 -21.46 9.96
N ASN A 305 15.81 -20.53 10.51
CA ASN A 305 17.27 -20.44 10.38
C ASN A 305 17.73 -20.61 8.92
N ASN A 306 17.12 -19.83 8.03
CA ASN A 306 17.37 -19.86 6.60
C ASN A 306 16.98 -21.16 5.83
N ASP A 307 16.24 -22.08 6.45
CA ASP A 307 15.50 -23.09 5.68
C ASP A 307 14.43 -22.39 4.84
N LEU A 308 14.85 -21.98 3.67
CA LEU A 308 14.09 -21.14 2.78
C LEU A 308 12.77 -21.79 2.35
N ALA A 309 12.80 -23.07 2.01
CA ALA A 309 11.61 -23.78 1.54
C ALA A 309 10.53 -23.81 2.63
N LYS A 310 10.93 -24.07 3.87
CA LYS A 310 10.03 -24.05 5.02
C LYS A 310 9.52 -22.66 5.34
N ALA A 311 10.41 -21.66 5.35
CA ALA A 311 10.05 -20.26 5.59
C ALA A 311 9.02 -19.75 4.55
N GLN A 312 9.23 -20.05 3.27
CA GLN A 312 8.32 -19.67 2.19
C GLN A 312 6.95 -20.36 2.33
N ASN A 313 6.93 -21.67 2.59
CA ASN A 313 5.68 -22.41 2.72
C ASN A 313 4.85 -21.91 3.90
N GLU A 314 5.46 -21.65 5.05
CA GLU A 314 4.76 -21.14 6.23
C GLU A 314 4.34 -19.67 6.04
N TYR A 315 5.15 -18.84 5.36
CA TYR A 315 4.74 -17.50 4.93
C TYR A 315 3.48 -17.55 4.07
N ASN A 316 3.50 -18.35 3.00
CA ASN A 316 2.36 -18.48 2.09
C ASN A 316 1.11 -18.96 2.82
N LYS A 317 1.22 -20.02 3.61
CA LYS A 317 0.12 -20.61 4.38
C LYS A 317 -0.49 -19.59 5.36
N PHE A 318 0.34 -18.81 6.04
CA PHE A 318 -0.10 -17.85 7.04
C PHE A 318 -0.76 -16.62 6.39
N ARG A 319 -0.27 -16.16 5.22
CA ARG A 319 -0.72 -14.91 4.64
C ARG A 319 -1.84 -15.04 3.62
N ILE A 320 -1.93 -16.14 2.89
CA ILE A 320 -2.80 -16.23 1.70
C ILE A 320 -4.28 -15.96 2.03
N ASN A 321 -4.81 -16.52 3.10
CA ASN A 321 -6.21 -16.31 3.51
C ASN A 321 -6.46 -14.85 3.93
N ARG A 322 -5.51 -14.22 4.62
CA ARG A 322 -5.59 -12.80 5.00
C ARG A 322 -5.60 -11.91 3.77
N VAL A 323 -4.72 -12.15 2.81
CA VAL A 323 -4.64 -11.44 1.53
C VAL A 323 -5.97 -11.51 0.79
N GLN A 324 -6.51 -12.72 0.60
CA GLN A 324 -7.79 -12.93 -0.10
C GLN A 324 -8.97 -12.26 0.62
N SER A 325 -9.00 -12.32 1.96
CA SER A 325 -10.03 -11.66 2.75
C SER A 325 -10.01 -10.14 2.59
N ILE A 326 -8.83 -9.51 2.70
CA ILE A 326 -8.68 -8.06 2.55
C ILE A 326 -8.97 -7.61 1.12
N TYR A 327 -8.51 -8.37 0.12
CA TYR A 327 -8.82 -8.12 -1.29
C TYR A 327 -10.35 -8.08 -1.53
N THR A 328 -11.06 -9.10 -1.07
CA THR A 328 -12.52 -9.20 -1.21
C THR A 328 -13.25 -8.07 -0.47
N LYS A 329 -12.82 -7.77 0.78
CA LYS A 329 -13.38 -6.66 1.56
C LYS A 329 -13.17 -5.33 0.86
N SER A 330 -12.02 -5.10 0.25
CA SER A 330 -11.74 -3.88 -0.50
C SER A 330 -12.69 -3.71 -1.70
N LEU A 331 -12.87 -4.73 -2.50
CA LEU A 331 -13.80 -4.68 -3.64
C LEU A 331 -15.25 -4.46 -3.21
N ASN A 332 -15.70 -5.14 -2.15
CA ASN A 332 -17.05 -4.99 -1.62
C ASN A 332 -17.28 -3.59 -1.06
N GLN A 333 -16.27 -3.01 -0.38
CA GLN A 333 -16.34 -1.64 0.10
C GLN A 333 -16.47 -0.63 -1.05
N GLY A 334 -15.74 -0.84 -2.15
CA GLY A 334 -15.89 -0.02 -3.36
C GLY A 334 -17.31 -0.04 -3.89
N LYS A 335 -17.93 -1.23 -4.01
CA LYS A 335 -19.33 -1.37 -4.43
C LYS A 335 -20.29 -0.64 -3.50
N LEU A 336 -20.07 -0.74 -2.18
CA LEU A 336 -20.91 -0.10 -1.17
C LEU A 336 -20.76 1.44 -1.19
N ASN A 337 -19.53 1.93 -1.34
CA ASN A 337 -19.26 3.36 -1.39
C ASN A 337 -19.90 4.03 -2.63
N HIS A 338 -19.97 3.32 -3.75
CA HIS A 338 -20.39 3.82 -5.07
C HIS A 338 -21.83 3.45 -5.44
N LEU A 339 -22.68 3.12 -4.46
CA LEU A 339 -24.10 2.86 -4.72
C LEU A 339 -24.74 4.08 -5.38
N SER A 340 -25.46 3.83 -6.51
CA SER A 340 -26.17 4.85 -7.28
C SER A 340 -27.71 4.69 -7.18
N ASN A 341 -28.23 3.50 -6.86
CA ASN A 341 -29.64 3.29 -6.65
C ASN A 341 -30.13 4.03 -5.38
N PRO A 342 -31.12 4.95 -5.46
CA PRO A 342 -31.55 5.77 -4.31
C PRO A 342 -32.03 4.95 -3.10
N ILE A 343 -32.73 3.83 -3.34
CA ILE A 343 -33.23 2.95 -2.26
C ILE A 343 -32.07 2.30 -1.53
N LEU A 344 -31.09 1.76 -2.28
CA LEU A 344 -29.91 1.14 -1.68
C LEU A 344 -29.04 2.15 -0.95
N VAL A 345 -28.91 3.38 -1.47
CA VAL A 345 -28.23 4.50 -0.79
C VAL A 345 -28.94 4.83 0.52
N PHE A 346 -30.25 4.93 0.52
CA PHE A 346 -31.04 5.19 1.72
C PHE A 346 -30.83 4.08 2.77
N LEU A 347 -30.96 2.81 2.38
CA LEU A 347 -30.73 1.68 3.28
C LEU A 347 -29.29 1.65 3.84
N ARG A 348 -28.30 1.86 2.97
CA ARG A 348 -26.89 1.99 3.41
C ARG A 348 -26.76 3.08 4.49
N ASN A 349 -27.32 4.26 4.23
CA ASN A 349 -27.19 5.39 5.15
C ASN A 349 -27.87 5.12 6.50
N ILE A 350 -29.02 4.43 6.50
CA ILE A 350 -29.70 3.99 7.74
C ILE A 350 -28.81 3.00 8.50
N LEU A 351 -28.30 1.97 7.82
CA LEU A 351 -27.44 0.98 8.45
C LEU A 351 -26.18 1.64 9.03
N MET A 352 -25.52 2.54 8.29
CA MET A 352 -24.36 3.27 8.77
C MET A 352 -24.69 4.16 9.96
N LYS A 353 -25.89 4.76 10.00
CA LYS A 353 -26.29 5.71 11.07
C LYS A 353 -26.69 5.02 12.36
N TYR A 354 -27.42 3.93 12.28
CA TYR A 354 -28.09 3.31 13.44
C TYR A 354 -27.47 1.99 13.89
N THR A 355 -26.42 1.50 13.20
CA THR A 355 -25.75 0.28 13.60
C THR A 355 -24.24 0.45 13.71
N ASN A 356 -23.57 -0.47 14.40
CA ASN A 356 -22.12 -0.50 14.53
C ASN A 356 -21.39 -1.18 13.33
N ILE A 357 -22.06 -1.28 12.17
CA ILE A 357 -21.53 -2.05 11.04
C ILE A 357 -20.16 -1.56 10.58
N ILE A 358 -19.96 -0.23 10.50
CA ILE A 358 -18.68 0.36 10.09
C ILE A 358 -17.61 0.03 11.11
N HIS A 359 -17.90 0.22 12.39
CA HIS A 359 -16.98 -0.06 13.48
C HIS A 359 -16.56 -1.54 13.48
N ASN A 360 -17.51 -2.46 13.38
CA ASN A 360 -17.25 -3.89 13.40
C ASN A 360 -16.41 -4.33 12.20
N GLN A 361 -16.72 -3.85 10.98
CA GLN A 361 -15.94 -4.14 9.79
C GLN A 361 -14.51 -3.60 9.89
N THR A 362 -14.36 -2.39 10.37
CA THR A 362 -13.06 -1.74 10.55
C THR A 362 -12.24 -2.47 11.61
N ASN A 363 -12.85 -2.80 12.75
CA ASN A 363 -12.18 -3.50 13.84
C ASN A 363 -11.67 -4.88 13.42
N GLN A 364 -12.42 -5.64 12.62
CA GLN A 364 -11.94 -6.93 12.07
C GLN A 364 -10.65 -6.81 11.24
N ILE A 365 -10.41 -5.63 10.64
CA ILE A 365 -9.20 -5.37 9.86
C ILE A 365 -8.07 -4.87 10.76
N TRP A 366 -8.37 -3.92 11.62
CA TRP A 366 -7.38 -3.19 12.42
C TRP A 366 -6.89 -3.97 13.65
N SER A 367 -7.73 -4.84 14.22
CA SER A 367 -7.33 -5.68 15.36
C SER A 367 -6.38 -6.82 15.02
N TYR A 368 -6.17 -7.09 13.71
CA TYR A 368 -5.23 -8.12 13.29
C TYR A 368 -3.81 -7.75 13.69
N ASP A 369 -3.20 -8.55 14.54
CA ASP A 369 -1.86 -8.33 15.07
C ASP A 369 -0.92 -9.47 14.66
N VAL A 370 -0.27 -9.27 13.52
CA VAL A 370 0.68 -10.23 12.98
C VAL A 370 1.89 -10.43 13.90
N THR A 371 2.25 -9.41 14.70
CA THR A 371 3.45 -9.47 15.56
C THR A 371 3.24 -10.34 16.79
N SER A 372 2.02 -10.39 17.32
CA SER A 372 1.66 -11.25 18.44
C SER A 372 1.27 -12.67 18.01
N MET A 373 0.62 -12.81 16.84
CA MET A 373 0.14 -14.11 16.35
C MET A 373 1.27 -15.07 15.98
N LEU A 374 2.41 -14.55 15.51
CA LEU A 374 3.56 -15.39 15.15
C LEU A 374 4.47 -15.76 16.31
N LYS A 375 4.35 -15.07 17.45
CA LYS A 375 5.12 -15.37 18.67
C LYS A 375 4.50 -16.50 19.49
N LYS A 376 3.24 -16.84 19.23
CA LYS A 376 2.52 -17.99 19.82
C LYS A 376 2.84 -19.28 19.06
#